data_155aa51857c1111c2b1ded54faf02bab
#
_entry.id   155aa51857c1111c2b1ded54faf02bab
#
_cell.length_a   1.000
_cell.length_b   1.000
_cell.length_c   1.000
_cell.angle_alpha   90.00
_cell.angle_beta   90.00
_cell.angle_gamma   90.00
#
_symmetry.space_group_name_H-M   'P 1'
#
loop_
_entity.id
_entity.type
_entity.pdbx_description
1 polymer ?
#
loop_
_entity_poly.entity_id
_entity_poly.type
_entity_poly.pdbx_seq_one_letter_code
_entity_poly.pdbx_strand_id
1 'polypeptide(L)'
;MGQILGLVQVDQSTVAIKETFGKFNEVLEPGCHFLPWCIGQQIAGYLSLRVRQLDVRCETKTKDNVFVTVVASVQYRALADKASDAFYKLSNTREQIQSYVFDVIRATVPKLDLDDAFEQKNDIAKAVEDELEKAMSTYGYEIVQTLIVDIEPDDRVKRAMNEINAAARMRVAASEKAEAEKILQIKKAEGEAESKYLAGVGIARQRQAIVDGLRDSVLAFSENVPGTTAKDIMDMVLVTQYFDTMKEIGASSKSSSVFIPHGPGAVKDVAAQIRDGLLQANLQ
;
A
#
# COMPACT_ATOMS: atom_id res chain seq x y z
N MET A 1 12.47 -54.19 19.44
CA MET A 1 12.04 -55.49 18.91
C MET A 1 13.25 -56.39 18.70
N GLY A 2 13.25 -57.55 19.28
CA GLY A 2 13.99 -58.73 18.84
C GLY A 2 15.50 -58.72 18.96
N GLN A 3 16.03 -58.82 20.19
CA GLN A 3 17.35 -59.35 20.37
C GLN A 3 17.23 -60.90 20.34
N ILE A 4 17.26 -61.44 19.12
CA ILE A 4 17.33 -62.91 18.94
C ILE A 4 18.80 -63.22 18.65
N LEU A 5 19.44 -64.00 19.51
CA LEU A 5 20.81 -64.49 19.36
C LEU A 5 21.94 -63.45 19.35
N GLY A 6 21.75 -62.27 19.98
CA GLY A 6 22.83 -61.27 20.04
C GLY A 6 22.95 -60.39 18.75
N LEU A 7 22.08 -60.54 17.79
CA LEU A 7 21.97 -59.66 16.61
C LEU A 7 21.09 -58.48 16.95
N VAL A 8 21.62 -57.28 16.74
CA VAL A 8 20.91 -56.01 16.91
C VAL A 8 20.94 -55.25 15.59
N GLN A 9 19.77 -54.81 15.16
CA GLN A 9 19.59 -53.96 14.02
C GLN A 9 19.48 -52.51 14.51
N VAL A 10 20.31 -51.64 13.94
CA VAL A 10 20.26 -50.19 14.14
C VAL A 10 19.64 -49.56 12.91
N ASP A 11 18.57 -48.79 13.11
CA ASP A 11 17.86 -48.14 12.01
C ASP A 11 18.69 -47.03 11.38
N GLN A 12 18.47 -46.79 10.09
CA GLN A 12 19.07 -45.66 9.37
C GLN A 12 18.68 -44.34 10.05
N SER A 13 19.62 -43.40 10.17
CA SER A 13 19.45 -42.12 10.89
C SER A 13 19.34 -42.25 12.42
N THR A 14 19.74 -43.40 12.99
CA THR A 14 19.96 -43.55 14.42
C THR A 14 21.28 -44.17 14.68
N VAL A 15 21.86 -43.91 15.85
CA VAL A 15 23.06 -44.58 16.33
C VAL A 15 22.73 -45.24 17.67
N ALA A 16 23.32 -46.41 17.90
CA ALA A 16 23.14 -47.11 19.16
C ALA A 16 24.44 -46.99 19.99
N ILE A 17 24.28 -46.78 21.29
CA ILE A 17 25.42 -46.65 22.21
C ILE A 17 25.63 -47.97 22.89
N LYS A 18 26.81 -48.56 22.69
CA LYS A 18 27.20 -49.84 23.25
C LYS A 18 27.99 -49.61 24.54
N GLU A 19 27.57 -50.31 25.56
CA GLU A 19 28.23 -50.39 26.86
C GLU A 19 28.70 -51.81 27.14
N THR A 20 29.85 -51.86 27.83
CA THR A 20 30.38 -53.12 28.37
C THR A 20 30.50 -52.96 29.89
N PHE A 21 29.69 -53.72 30.65
CA PHE A 21 29.60 -53.62 32.12
C PHE A 21 29.34 -52.19 32.63
N GLY A 22 28.44 -51.41 31.91
CA GLY A 22 28.14 -50.04 32.27
C GLY A 22 29.14 -48.96 31.86
N LYS A 23 30.23 -49.37 31.14
CA LYS A 23 31.20 -48.44 30.59
C LYS A 23 30.97 -48.25 29.08
N PHE A 24 30.99 -47.01 28.61
CA PHE A 24 30.96 -46.72 27.20
C PHE A 24 32.08 -47.42 26.44
N ASN A 25 31.77 -48.09 25.35
CA ASN A 25 32.74 -48.79 24.50
C ASN A 25 32.83 -48.13 23.11
N GLU A 26 31.72 -48.16 22.37
CA GLU A 26 31.70 -47.62 21.02
C GLU A 26 30.29 -47.20 20.61
N VAL A 27 30.19 -46.36 19.54
CA VAL A 27 28.95 -45.98 18.90
C VAL A 27 28.74 -46.90 17.69
N LEU A 28 27.59 -47.57 17.64
CA LEU A 28 27.23 -48.46 16.55
C LEU A 28 26.51 -47.64 15.45
N GLU A 29 27.04 -47.69 14.25
CA GLU A 29 26.43 -47.10 13.06
C GLU A 29 25.19 -47.87 12.60
N PRO A 30 24.36 -47.29 11.70
CA PRO A 30 23.25 -47.97 11.11
C PRO A 30 23.66 -49.30 10.44
N GLY A 31 22.96 -50.39 10.76
CA GLY A 31 23.29 -51.71 10.21
C GLY A 31 22.98 -52.85 11.18
N CYS A 32 23.48 -54.00 10.87
CA CYS A 32 23.32 -55.20 11.70
C CYS A 32 24.62 -55.45 12.47
N HIS A 33 24.55 -55.48 13.79
CA HIS A 33 25.68 -55.68 14.69
C HIS A 33 25.46 -56.89 15.58
N PHE A 34 26.57 -57.60 15.83
CA PHE A 34 26.56 -58.72 16.74
C PHE A 34 27.04 -58.27 18.13
N LEU A 35 26.13 -58.39 19.13
CA LEU A 35 26.45 -58.10 20.53
C LEU A 35 26.43 -59.35 21.36
N PRO A 36 27.58 -59.87 21.79
CA PRO A 36 27.63 -61.00 22.72
C PRO A 36 27.28 -60.52 24.13
N TRP A 37 26.00 -60.53 24.47
CA TRP A 37 25.49 -60.15 25.79
C TRP A 37 25.95 -61.05 26.94
N CYS A 38 26.36 -62.29 26.63
CA CYS A 38 27.00 -63.16 27.60
C CYS A 38 28.34 -62.59 28.11
N ILE A 39 29.00 -61.66 27.43
CA ILE A 39 30.22 -60.96 27.85
C ILE A 39 29.86 -59.57 28.47
N GLY A 40 28.62 -59.36 28.90
CA GLY A 40 28.19 -58.10 29.53
C GLY A 40 28.06 -56.89 28.58
N GLN A 41 27.96 -57.14 27.27
CA GLN A 41 27.70 -56.07 26.30
C GLN A 41 26.22 -55.82 26.17
N GLN A 42 25.83 -54.55 26.27
CA GLN A 42 24.43 -54.12 26.13
C GLN A 42 24.36 -52.80 25.40
N ILE A 43 23.15 -52.50 24.87
CA ILE A 43 22.84 -51.17 24.30
C ILE A 43 22.28 -50.32 25.41
N ALA A 44 22.93 -49.18 25.70
CA ALA A 44 22.49 -48.19 26.67
C ALA A 44 21.26 -47.43 26.13
N GLY A 45 21.25 -47.15 24.82
CA GLY A 45 20.14 -46.45 24.17
C GLY A 45 20.40 -46.16 22.70
N TYR A 46 19.38 -45.57 22.10
CA TYR A 46 19.41 -45.12 20.71
C TYR A 46 19.32 -43.59 20.64
N LEU A 47 20.19 -42.98 19.84
CA LEU A 47 20.19 -41.54 19.59
C LEU A 47 19.80 -41.29 18.14
N SER A 48 18.78 -40.46 17.93
CA SER A 48 18.33 -40.07 16.58
C SER A 48 19.20 -38.95 16.03
N LEU A 49 19.74 -39.12 14.81
CA LEU A 49 20.50 -38.12 14.07
C LEU A 49 19.59 -37.22 13.21
N ARG A 50 18.27 -37.45 13.24
CA ARG A 50 17.34 -36.64 12.49
C ARG A 50 17.22 -35.25 13.08
N VAL A 51 17.00 -34.26 12.23
CA VAL A 51 16.69 -32.91 12.67
C VAL A 51 15.39 -32.91 13.46
N ARG A 52 15.43 -32.33 14.65
CA ARG A 52 14.29 -32.14 15.54
C ARG A 52 14.01 -30.67 15.67
N GLN A 53 12.72 -30.31 15.76
CA GLN A 53 12.28 -28.97 16.01
C GLN A 53 11.81 -28.83 17.45
N LEU A 54 12.15 -27.69 18.04
CA LEU A 54 11.72 -27.29 19.37
C LEU A 54 11.18 -25.86 19.29
N ASP A 55 9.91 -25.71 19.58
CA ASP A 55 9.27 -24.41 19.70
C ASP A 55 9.34 -23.95 21.16
N VAL A 56 9.90 -22.77 21.36
CA VAL A 56 10.12 -22.16 22.67
C VAL A 56 9.34 -20.87 22.74
N ARG A 57 8.50 -20.73 23.76
CA ARG A 57 7.76 -19.50 24.07
C ARG A 57 8.40 -18.80 25.25
N CYS A 58 8.85 -17.58 25.05
CA CYS A 58 9.51 -16.77 26.07
C CYS A 58 8.77 -15.46 26.26
N GLU A 59 8.30 -15.24 27.48
CA GLU A 59 7.76 -13.93 27.86
C GLU A 59 8.91 -13.01 28.30
N THR A 60 8.95 -11.83 27.72
CA THR A 60 9.95 -10.81 28.02
C THR A 60 9.34 -9.41 27.87
N LYS A 61 10.13 -8.39 28.11
CA LYS A 61 9.72 -6.99 28.08
C LYS A 61 10.63 -6.24 27.11
N THR A 62 10.04 -5.44 26.24
CA THR A 62 10.79 -4.53 25.36
C THR A 62 11.29 -3.29 26.12
N LYS A 63 12.14 -2.50 25.50
CA LYS A 63 12.64 -1.23 26.01
C LYS A 63 11.51 -0.24 26.30
N ASP A 64 10.42 -0.27 25.50
CA ASP A 64 9.21 0.55 25.68
C ASP A 64 8.31 0.09 26.84
N ASN A 65 8.77 -0.86 27.67
CA ASN A 65 8.02 -1.41 28.77
C ASN A 65 6.78 -2.27 28.35
N VAL A 66 6.74 -2.75 27.13
CA VAL A 66 5.68 -3.62 26.62
C VAL A 66 6.05 -5.08 26.88
N PHE A 67 5.15 -5.85 27.49
CA PHE A 67 5.32 -7.29 27.61
C PHE A 67 5.02 -7.96 26.27
N VAL A 68 5.93 -8.85 25.86
CA VAL A 68 5.83 -9.58 24.59
C VAL A 68 6.13 -11.06 24.82
N THR A 69 5.41 -11.90 24.11
CA THR A 69 5.69 -13.33 24.01
C THR A 69 6.41 -13.59 22.71
N VAL A 70 7.69 -13.94 22.81
CA VAL A 70 8.52 -14.32 21.67
C VAL A 70 8.43 -15.82 21.46
N VAL A 71 8.08 -16.25 20.25
CA VAL A 71 8.04 -17.66 19.85
C VAL A 71 9.23 -17.92 18.95
N ALA A 72 10.20 -18.69 19.44
CA ALA A 72 11.37 -19.10 18.70
C ALA A 72 11.27 -20.59 18.36
N SER A 73 11.63 -20.95 17.13
CA SER A 73 11.71 -22.32 16.65
C SER A 73 13.18 -22.69 16.39
N VAL A 74 13.68 -23.64 17.13
CA VAL A 74 15.07 -24.11 17.04
C VAL A 74 15.11 -25.49 16.40
N GLN A 75 15.83 -25.63 15.32
CA GLN A 75 16.08 -26.90 14.66
C GLN A 75 17.47 -27.39 15.05
N TYR A 76 17.54 -28.59 15.61
CA TYR A 76 18.79 -29.15 16.09
C TYR A 76 18.91 -30.64 15.74
N ARG A 77 20.14 -31.13 15.66
CA ARG A 77 20.44 -32.56 15.45
C ARG A 77 21.64 -32.99 16.29
N ALA A 78 21.68 -34.27 16.62
CA ALA A 78 22.87 -34.86 17.22
C ALA A 78 23.91 -35.16 16.14
N LEU A 79 25.20 -34.92 16.45
CA LEU A 79 26.33 -35.29 15.61
C LEU A 79 26.73 -36.73 15.89
N ALA A 80 26.90 -37.54 14.83
CA ALA A 80 27.33 -38.94 14.95
C ALA A 80 28.67 -39.07 15.65
N ASP A 81 29.64 -38.20 15.33
CA ASP A 81 31.00 -38.21 15.87
C ASP A 81 31.06 -37.95 17.38
N LYS A 82 30.05 -37.22 17.93
CA LYS A 82 29.95 -36.86 19.35
C LYS A 82 28.76 -37.50 20.05
N ALA A 83 28.25 -38.58 19.48
CA ALA A 83 27.01 -39.23 19.99
C ALA A 83 27.15 -39.70 21.45
N SER A 84 28.34 -40.07 21.89
CA SER A 84 28.62 -40.41 23.30
C SER A 84 28.41 -39.22 24.22
N ASP A 85 28.92 -38.07 23.83
CA ASP A 85 28.77 -36.82 24.61
C ASP A 85 27.30 -36.37 24.66
N ALA A 86 26.61 -36.46 23.53
CA ALA A 86 25.20 -36.15 23.45
C ALA A 86 24.28 -37.05 24.31
N PHE A 87 24.69 -38.28 24.51
CA PHE A 87 23.91 -39.23 25.31
C PHE A 87 24.21 -39.16 26.81
N TYR A 88 25.52 -39.06 27.19
CA TYR A 88 25.91 -39.14 28.61
C TYR A 88 25.99 -37.79 29.31
N LYS A 89 26.37 -36.71 28.60
CA LYS A 89 26.54 -35.38 29.21
C LYS A 89 25.25 -34.62 29.42
N LEU A 90 24.19 -34.96 28.69
CA LEU A 90 22.96 -34.18 28.68
C LEU A 90 21.76 -35.11 28.98
N SER A 91 21.12 -34.91 30.12
CA SER A 91 19.93 -35.67 30.50
C SER A 91 18.68 -35.21 29.74
N ASN A 92 18.51 -33.90 29.52
CA ASN A 92 17.36 -33.34 28.83
C ASN A 92 17.79 -32.22 27.89
N THR A 93 18.05 -32.59 26.64
CA THR A 93 18.45 -31.66 25.59
C THR A 93 17.44 -30.54 25.38
N ARG A 94 16.14 -30.88 25.48
CA ARG A 94 15.05 -29.94 25.23
C ARG A 94 15.04 -28.80 26.25
N GLU A 95 15.11 -29.10 27.51
CA GLU A 95 15.12 -28.11 28.59
C GLU A 95 16.37 -27.25 28.57
N GLN A 96 17.51 -27.87 28.21
CA GLN A 96 18.76 -27.14 28.11
C GLN A 96 18.73 -26.10 26.98
N ILE A 97 18.32 -26.50 25.77
CA ILE A 97 18.14 -25.57 24.64
C ILE A 97 17.15 -24.46 25.03
N GLN A 98 16.03 -24.82 25.63
CA GLN A 98 15.02 -23.86 26.08
C GLN A 98 15.59 -22.82 27.05
N SER A 99 16.44 -23.25 28.00
CA SER A 99 17.06 -22.36 28.98
C SER A 99 18.02 -21.36 28.32
N TYR A 100 18.83 -21.80 27.36
CA TYR A 100 19.71 -20.91 26.61
C TYR A 100 18.93 -19.93 25.72
N VAL A 101 17.88 -20.39 25.06
CA VAL A 101 16.99 -19.51 24.29
C VAL A 101 16.39 -18.43 25.17
N PHE A 102 15.91 -18.80 26.36
CA PHE A 102 15.39 -17.83 27.33
C PHE A 102 16.42 -16.78 27.74
N ASP A 103 17.64 -17.21 28.01
CA ASP A 103 18.69 -16.31 28.44
C ASP A 103 19.02 -15.28 27.34
N VAL A 104 19.22 -15.72 26.12
CA VAL A 104 19.58 -14.83 25.00
C VAL A 104 18.42 -13.90 24.63
N ILE A 105 17.18 -14.40 24.59
CA ILE A 105 16.00 -13.56 24.29
C ILE A 105 15.83 -12.49 25.37
N ARG A 106 15.97 -12.85 26.64
CA ARG A 106 15.88 -11.92 27.77
C ARG A 106 17.05 -10.93 27.85
N ALA A 107 18.17 -11.24 27.20
CA ALA A 107 19.31 -10.33 27.10
C ALA A 107 19.23 -9.37 25.91
N THR A 108 18.56 -9.77 24.81
CA THR A 108 18.49 -9.03 23.55
C THR A 108 17.26 -8.15 23.43
N VAL A 109 16.05 -8.73 23.64
CA VAL A 109 14.77 -8.03 23.41
C VAL A 109 14.59 -6.77 24.26
N PRO A 110 15.01 -6.72 25.55
CA PRO A 110 14.88 -5.48 26.35
C PRO A 110 15.73 -4.30 25.89
N LYS A 111 16.62 -4.50 24.93
CA LYS A 111 17.43 -3.42 24.34
C LYS A 111 16.75 -2.75 23.16
N LEU A 112 15.72 -3.37 22.60
CA LEU A 112 15.00 -2.98 21.41
C LEU A 112 13.62 -2.43 21.75
N ASP A 113 13.19 -1.42 21.00
CA ASP A 113 11.81 -0.98 21.03
C ASP A 113 10.92 -2.03 20.35
N LEU A 114 9.61 -1.99 20.55
CA LEU A 114 8.72 -3.03 20.01
C LEU A 114 8.78 -3.09 18.47
N ASP A 115 8.75 -1.95 17.80
CA ASP A 115 8.81 -1.88 16.34
C ASP A 115 10.17 -2.37 15.82
N ASP A 116 11.28 -2.01 16.48
CA ASP A 116 12.62 -2.50 16.16
C ASP A 116 12.74 -4.02 16.34
N ALA A 117 12.10 -4.58 17.37
CA ALA A 117 12.11 -6.02 17.60
C ALA A 117 11.42 -6.80 16.46
N PHE A 118 10.38 -6.25 15.83
CA PHE A 118 9.77 -6.83 14.65
C PHE A 118 10.66 -6.73 13.41
N GLU A 119 11.33 -5.59 13.22
CA GLU A 119 12.23 -5.37 12.06
C GLU A 119 13.50 -6.20 12.17
N GLN A 120 14.09 -6.27 13.37
CA GLN A 120 15.37 -6.95 13.63
C GLN A 120 15.24 -8.40 14.11
N LYS A 121 14.08 -9.03 13.86
CA LYS A 121 13.84 -10.43 14.28
C LYS A 121 14.92 -11.41 13.80
N ASN A 122 15.50 -11.17 12.62
CA ASN A 122 16.58 -12.00 12.08
C ASN A 122 17.90 -11.83 12.85
N ASP A 123 18.17 -10.66 13.38
CA ASP A 123 19.38 -10.40 14.18
C ASP A 123 19.23 -11.04 15.56
N ILE A 124 18.02 -11.02 16.13
CA ILE A 124 17.72 -11.76 17.36
C ILE A 124 17.90 -13.28 17.11
N ALA A 125 17.39 -13.79 16.00
CA ALA A 125 17.52 -15.20 15.65
C ALA A 125 19.00 -15.62 15.54
N LYS A 126 19.84 -14.83 14.86
CA LYS A 126 21.28 -15.07 14.76
C LYS A 126 21.98 -15.03 16.11
N ALA A 127 21.67 -14.05 16.95
CA ALA A 127 22.26 -13.97 18.29
C ALA A 127 21.92 -15.23 19.12
N VAL A 128 20.70 -15.75 19.00
CA VAL A 128 20.29 -16.99 19.64
C VAL A 128 21.05 -18.18 19.05
N GLU A 129 21.19 -18.24 17.73
CA GLU A 129 21.89 -19.31 17.01
C GLU A 129 23.36 -19.36 17.41
N ASP A 130 24.07 -18.24 17.37
CA ASP A 130 25.50 -18.14 17.72
C ASP A 130 25.79 -18.60 19.17
N GLU A 131 24.96 -18.22 20.13
CA GLU A 131 25.14 -18.63 21.52
C GLU A 131 24.73 -20.07 21.75
N LEU A 132 23.67 -20.55 21.11
CA LEU A 132 23.28 -21.96 21.16
C LEU A 132 24.32 -22.86 20.53
N GLU A 133 24.91 -22.48 19.39
CA GLU A 133 25.92 -23.28 18.72
C GLU A 133 27.17 -23.46 19.61
N LYS A 134 27.64 -22.38 20.22
CA LYS A 134 28.75 -22.43 21.17
C LYS A 134 28.49 -23.38 22.36
N ALA A 135 27.29 -23.26 22.94
CA ALA A 135 26.94 -24.06 24.09
C ALA A 135 26.69 -25.53 23.73
N MET A 136 25.89 -25.77 22.68
CA MET A 136 25.44 -27.12 22.33
C MET A 136 26.47 -27.95 21.59
N SER A 137 27.43 -27.34 20.89
CA SER A 137 28.54 -28.04 20.25
C SER A 137 29.41 -28.80 21.26
N THR A 138 29.52 -28.32 22.51
CA THR A 138 30.22 -28.99 23.60
C THR A 138 29.54 -30.29 24.04
N TYR A 139 28.20 -30.35 23.85
CA TYR A 139 27.40 -31.51 24.18
C TYR A 139 27.12 -32.43 22.97
N GLY A 140 27.73 -32.14 21.80
CA GLY A 140 27.58 -32.98 20.61
C GLY A 140 26.26 -32.76 19.83
N TYR A 141 25.63 -31.62 20.02
CA TYR A 141 24.48 -31.19 19.23
C TYR A 141 24.87 -30.03 18.31
N GLU A 142 24.35 -30.05 17.10
CA GLU A 142 24.46 -29.00 16.11
C GLU A 142 23.12 -28.27 15.97
N ILE A 143 23.14 -26.97 15.99
CA ILE A 143 22.00 -26.14 15.68
C ILE A 143 21.98 -25.94 14.16
N VAL A 144 20.91 -26.40 13.52
CA VAL A 144 20.75 -26.32 12.07
C VAL A 144 20.26 -24.94 11.67
N GLN A 145 19.26 -24.44 12.40
CA GLN A 145 18.67 -23.12 12.17
C GLN A 145 17.84 -22.67 13.36
N THR A 146 17.88 -21.39 13.64
CA THR A 146 17.00 -20.74 14.62
C THR A 146 16.15 -19.69 13.94
N LEU A 147 14.84 -19.68 14.19
CA LEU A 147 13.89 -18.77 13.61
C LEU A 147 13.04 -18.12 14.71
N ILE A 148 12.85 -16.81 14.63
CA ILE A 148 11.79 -16.15 15.41
C ILE A 148 10.50 -16.25 14.59
N VAL A 149 9.56 -17.05 15.08
CA VAL A 149 8.29 -17.30 14.38
C VAL A 149 7.34 -16.14 14.56
N ASP A 150 7.18 -15.68 15.82
CA ASP A 150 6.27 -14.57 16.13
C ASP A 150 6.75 -13.81 17.37
N ILE A 151 6.31 -12.55 17.45
CA ILE A 151 6.47 -11.68 18.62
C ILE A 151 5.09 -11.12 18.94
N GLU A 152 4.43 -11.67 19.92
CA GLU A 152 3.06 -11.31 20.31
C GLU A 152 3.08 -10.33 21.50
N PRO A 153 2.74 -9.06 21.31
CA PRO A 153 2.53 -8.14 22.42
C PRO A 153 1.20 -8.42 23.13
N ASP A 154 1.05 -7.92 24.36
CA ASP A 154 -0.21 -7.99 25.10
C ASP A 154 -1.39 -7.46 24.26
N ASP A 155 -2.54 -8.12 24.33
CA ASP A 155 -3.74 -7.80 23.53
C ASP A 155 -4.21 -6.35 23.68
N ARG A 156 -4.01 -5.74 24.84
CA ARG A 156 -4.38 -4.34 25.08
C ARG A 156 -3.48 -3.40 24.29
N VAL A 157 -2.19 -3.70 24.25
CA VAL A 157 -1.21 -2.92 23.48
C VAL A 157 -1.46 -3.06 21.99
N LYS A 158 -1.72 -4.29 21.53
CA LYS A 158 -2.06 -4.58 20.14
C LYS A 158 -3.30 -3.80 19.66
N ARG A 159 -4.33 -3.71 20.49
CA ARG A 159 -5.53 -2.92 20.20
C ARG A 159 -5.21 -1.42 20.15
N ALA A 160 -4.49 -0.91 21.14
CA ALA A 160 -4.10 0.51 21.18
C ALA A 160 -3.23 0.91 19.97
N MET A 161 -2.26 0.08 19.57
CA MET A 161 -1.44 0.32 18.37
C MET A 161 -2.29 0.31 17.09
N ASN A 162 -3.24 -0.61 16.98
CA ASN A 162 -4.16 -0.65 15.84
C ASN A 162 -5.04 0.60 15.78
N GLU A 163 -5.52 1.12 16.91
CA GLU A 163 -6.29 2.36 16.97
C GLU A 163 -5.44 3.58 16.59
N ILE A 164 -4.21 3.69 17.08
CA ILE A 164 -3.27 4.75 16.71
C ILE A 164 -2.97 4.71 15.21
N ASN A 165 -2.67 3.53 14.66
CA ASN A 165 -2.40 3.35 13.25
C ASN A 165 -3.63 3.67 12.39
N ALA A 166 -4.82 3.26 12.83
CA ALA A 166 -6.08 3.61 12.15
C ALA A 166 -6.31 5.13 12.15
N ALA A 167 -6.12 5.80 13.29
CA ALA A 167 -6.25 7.25 13.39
C ALA A 167 -5.21 7.99 12.53
N ALA A 168 -3.96 7.53 12.51
CA ALA A 168 -2.92 8.09 11.66
C ALA A 168 -3.26 7.96 10.17
N ARG A 169 -3.73 6.79 9.73
CA ARG A 169 -4.16 6.56 8.34
C ARG A 169 -5.38 7.40 7.98
N MET A 170 -6.35 7.54 8.89
CA MET A 170 -7.52 8.41 8.68
C MET A 170 -7.11 9.88 8.54
N ARG A 171 -6.15 10.36 9.33
CA ARG A 171 -5.63 11.72 9.21
C ARG A 171 -4.97 11.96 7.85
N VAL A 172 -4.12 11.03 7.40
CA VAL A 172 -3.47 11.11 6.08
C VAL A 172 -4.54 11.09 4.98
N ALA A 173 -5.48 10.16 5.03
CA ALA A 173 -6.56 10.06 4.05
C ALA A 173 -7.44 11.33 4.01
N ALA A 174 -7.73 11.95 5.16
CA ALA A 174 -8.48 13.20 5.23
C ALA A 174 -7.68 14.38 4.62
N SER A 175 -6.36 14.45 4.86
CA SER A 175 -5.49 15.45 4.26
C SER A 175 -5.46 15.32 2.74
N GLU A 176 -5.21 14.13 2.23
CA GLU A 176 -5.18 13.83 0.78
C GLU A 176 -6.53 14.14 0.11
N LYS A 177 -7.64 13.81 0.79
CA LYS A 177 -8.98 14.11 0.30
C LYS A 177 -9.23 15.62 0.22
N ALA A 178 -8.84 16.36 1.25
CA ALA A 178 -8.98 17.82 1.27
C ALA A 178 -8.11 18.49 0.18
N GLU A 179 -6.90 18.00 -0.06
CA GLU A 179 -6.05 18.47 -1.15
C GLU A 179 -6.65 18.17 -2.51
N ALA A 180 -7.19 16.96 -2.71
CA ALA A 180 -7.87 16.60 -3.95
C ALA A 180 -9.10 17.48 -4.21
N GLU A 181 -9.93 17.75 -3.20
CA GLU A 181 -11.08 18.65 -3.29
C GLU A 181 -10.64 20.09 -3.63
N LYS A 182 -9.58 20.59 -2.99
CA LYS A 182 -9.01 21.91 -3.30
C LYS A 182 -8.53 22.00 -4.75
N ILE A 183 -7.78 21.02 -5.24
CA ILE A 183 -7.31 20.97 -6.62
C ILE A 183 -8.49 20.94 -7.58
N LEU A 184 -9.51 20.16 -7.28
CA LEU A 184 -10.72 20.07 -8.10
C LEU A 184 -11.46 21.40 -8.18
N GLN A 185 -11.60 22.12 -7.06
CA GLN A 185 -12.22 23.45 -7.02
C GLN A 185 -11.40 24.48 -7.81
N ILE A 186 -10.07 24.47 -7.66
CA ILE A 186 -9.19 25.37 -8.40
C ILE A 186 -9.32 25.09 -9.89
N LYS A 187 -9.23 23.84 -10.33
CA LYS A 187 -9.34 23.46 -11.74
C LYS A 187 -10.71 23.78 -12.33
N LYS A 188 -11.77 23.63 -11.56
CA LYS A 188 -13.10 24.04 -11.97
C LYS A 188 -13.19 25.55 -12.16
N ALA A 189 -12.67 26.35 -11.22
CA ALA A 189 -12.67 27.80 -11.32
C ALA A 189 -11.79 28.30 -12.50
N GLU A 190 -10.62 27.72 -12.71
CA GLU A 190 -9.77 27.99 -13.87
C GLU A 190 -10.52 27.67 -15.18
N GLY A 191 -11.15 26.50 -15.28
CA GLY A 191 -11.91 26.10 -16.46
C GLY A 191 -13.10 27.02 -16.74
N GLU A 192 -13.83 27.46 -15.70
CA GLU A 192 -14.91 28.42 -15.83
C GLU A 192 -14.43 29.80 -16.29
N ALA A 193 -13.29 30.27 -15.77
CA ALA A 193 -12.69 31.53 -16.16
C ALA A 193 -12.23 31.49 -17.63
N GLU A 194 -11.52 30.43 -18.03
CA GLU A 194 -11.08 30.20 -19.40
C GLU A 194 -12.27 30.11 -20.38
N SER A 195 -13.31 29.35 -19.98
CA SER A 195 -14.53 29.23 -20.77
C SER A 195 -15.22 30.58 -21.01
N LYS A 196 -15.35 31.41 -19.96
CA LYS A 196 -15.93 32.74 -20.07
C LYS A 196 -15.06 33.67 -20.97
N TYR A 197 -13.73 33.60 -20.82
CA TYR A 197 -12.81 34.34 -21.65
C TYR A 197 -12.95 33.95 -23.13
N LEU A 198 -12.91 32.67 -23.44
CA LEU A 198 -13.06 32.14 -24.80
C LEU A 198 -14.41 32.47 -25.40
N ALA A 199 -15.48 32.39 -24.60
CA ALA A 199 -16.81 32.82 -25.02
C ALA A 199 -16.85 34.31 -25.37
N GLY A 200 -16.22 35.17 -24.55
CA GLY A 200 -16.06 36.61 -24.84
C GLY A 200 -15.31 36.87 -26.12
N VAL A 201 -14.19 36.18 -26.32
CA VAL A 201 -13.41 36.28 -27.59
C VAL A 201 -14.25 35.78 -28.78
N GLY A 202 -15.00 34.68 -28.61
CA GLY A 202 -15.89 34.18 -29.65
C GLY A 202 -16.96 35.17 -30.04
N ILE A 203 -17.62 35.83 -29.08
CA ILE A 203 -18.63 36.87 -29.31
C ILE A 203 -17.99 38.10 -30.00
N ALA A 204 -16.79 38.52 -29.57
CA ALA A 204 -16.09 39.62 -30.18
C ALA A 204 -15.76 39.35 -31.69
N ARG A 205 -15.25 38.16 -31.99
CA ARG A 205 -14.98 37.73 -33.37
C ARG A 205 -16.26 37.63 -34.21
N GLN A 206 -17.33 37.11 -33.62
CA GLN A 206 -18.62 37.04 -34.27
C GLN A 206 -19.13 38.43 -34.61
N ARG A 207 -19.09 39.38 -33.67
CA ARG A 207 -19.50 40.78 -33.93
C ARG A 207 -18.66 41.45 -35.01
N GLN A 208 -17.33 41.22 -34.97
CA GLN A 208 -16.43 41.73 -36.00
C GLN A 208 -16.78 41.17 -37.38
N ALA A 209 -16.99 39.85 -37.50
CA ALA A 209 -17.40 39.22 -38.75
C ALA A 209 -18.77 39.74 -39.28
N ILE A 210 -19.70 40.05 -38.40
CA ILE A 210 -20.99 40.64 -38.75
C ILE A 210 -20.75 42.08 -39.29
N VAL A 211 -19.95 42.90 -38.62
CA VAL A 211 -19.63 44.27 -39.06
C VAL A 211 -18.91 44.28 -40.40
N ASP A 212 -17.91 43.41 -40.56
CA ASP A 212 -17.16 43.29 -41.82
C ASP A 212 -18.11 42.85 -42.98
N GLY A 213 -18.95 41.84 -42.74
CA GLY A 213 -19.97 41.38 -43.70
C GLY A 213 -21.03 42.43 -44.05
N LEU A 214 -21.46 43.22 -43.07
CA LEU A 214 -22.34 44.39 -43.32
C LEU A 214 -21.66 45.47 -44.16
N ARG A 215 -20.41 45.79 -43.84
CA ARG A 215 -19.62 46.73 -44.58
C ARG A 215 -19.46 46.32 -46.05
N ASP A 216 -19.09 45.06 -46.29
CA ASP A 216 -18.95 44.53 -47.65
C ASP A 216 -20.27 44.51 -48.39
N SER A 217 -21.38 44.17 -47.71
CA SER A 217 -22.71 44.24 -48.31
C SER A 217 -23.14 45.65 -48.68
N VAL A 218 -22.89 46.64 -47.82
CA VAL A 218 -23.19 48.07 -48.11
C VAL A 218 -22.36 48.58 -49.26
N LEU A 219 -21.08 48.26 -49.35
CA LEU A 219 -20.22 48.65 -50.44
C LEU A 219 -20.66 48.02 -51.76
N ALA A 220 -20.92 46.72 -51.81
CA ALA A 220 -21.39 46.01 -52.99
C ALA A 220 -22.76 46.55 -53.49
N PHE A 221 -23.65 46.90 -52.59
CA PHE A 221 -24.99 47.46 -52.97
C PHE A 221 -24.88 48.89 -53.48
N SER A 222 -23.99 49.72 -52.89
CA SER A 222 -23.77 51.12 -53.38
C SER A 222 -23.15 51.18 -54.77
N GLU A 223 -22.37 50.17 -55.16
CA GLU A 223 -21.80 50.09 -56.53
C GLU A 223 -22.81 49.61 -57.56
N ASN A 224 -23.78 48.76 -57.17
CA ASN A 224 -24.72 48.11 -58.09
C ASN A 224 -26.04 48.90 -58.30
N VAL A 225 -26.41 49.85 -57.43
CA VAL A 225 -27.66 50.58 -57.48
C VAL A 225 -27.39 52.11 -57.56
N PRO A 226 -27.42 52.74 -58.74
CA PRO A 226 -27.18 54.13 -58.88
C PRO A 226 -28.39 54.97 -58.30
N GLY A 227 -28.06 55.89 -57.34
CA GLY A 227 -29.03 56.76 -56.70
C GLY A 227 -29.39 56.47 -55.27
N THR A 228 -28.85 55.37 -54.62
CA THR A 228 -28.93 55.11 -53.24
C THR A 228 -27.72 55.57 -52.47
N THR A 229 -27.97 56.26 -51.33
CA THR A 229 -26.87 56.67 -50.44
C THR A 229 -26.54 55.51 -49.46
N ALA A 230 -25.27 55.40 -49.04
CA ALA A 230 -24.80 54.43 -48.07
C ALA A 230 -25.65 54.46 -46.77
N LYS A 231 -26.26 55.60 -46.47
CA LYS A 231 -27.16 55.80 -45.34
C LYS A 231 -28.47 55.08 -45.52
N ASP A 232 -29.10 55.10 -46.69
CA ASP A 232 -30.36 54.41 -46.95
C ASP A 232 -30.22 52.90 -46.91
N ILE A 233 -29.06 52.39 -47.33
CA ILE A 233 -28.73 50.98 -47.26
C ILE A 233 -28.56 50.56 -45.80
N MET A 234 -27.85 51.38 -44.99
CA MET A 234 -27.65 51.09 -43.57
C MET A 234 -28.96 51.08 -42.79
N ASP A 235 -29.88 52.01 -43.08
CA ASP A 235 -31.21 52.04 -42.50
C ASP A 235 -32.02 50.78 -42.87
N MET A 236 -31.91 50.27 -44.08
CA MET A 236 -32.56 49.05 -44.54
C MET A 236 -31.98 47.79 -43.87
N VAL A 237 -30.67 47.72 -43.69
CA VAL A 237 -30.01 46.62 -43.00
C VAL A 237 -30.32 46.61 -41.51
N LEU A 238 -30.36 47.76 -40.84
CA LEU A 238 -30.76 47.88 -39.45
C LEU A 238 -32.22 47.42 -39.22
N VAL A 239 -33.10 47.75 -40.13
CA VAL A 239 -34.51 47.30 -40.07
C VAL A 239 -34.63 45.76 -40.24
N THR A 240 -33.90 45.21 -41.22
CA THR A 240 -33.89 43.74 -41.41
C THR A 240 -33.29 43.02 -40.19
N GLN A 241 -32.21 43.51 -39.63
CA GLN A 241 -31.58 42.94 -38.46
C GLN A 241 -32.47 43.04 -37.19
N TYR A 242 -33.24 44.13 -37.07
CA TYR A 242 -34.21 44.29 -36.03
C TYR A 242 -35.31 43.21 -36.14
N PHE A 243 -35.85 42.94 -37.32
CA PHE A 243 -36.84 41.88 -37.52
C PHE A 243 -36.25 40.49 -37.31
N ASP A 244 -35.00 40.21 -37.65
CA ASP A 244 -34.34 38.96 -37.42
C ASP A 244 -34.14 38.73 -35.93
N THR A 245 -33.68 39.72 -35.17
CA THR A 245 -33.60 39.61 -33.69
C THR A 245 -34.95 39.42 -33.03
N MET A 246 -35.97 40.11 -33.52
CA MET A 246 -37.35 39.91 -33.02
C MET A 246 -37.88 38.51 -33.32
N LYS A 247 -37.55 37.95 -34.48
CA LYS A 247 -37.88 36.55 -34.84
C LYS A 247 -37.20 35.56 -33.91
N GLU A 248 -35.90 35.81 -33.60
CA GLU A 248 -35.12 34.95 -32.71
C GLU A 248 -35.64 35.03 -31.27
N ILE A 249 -35.97 36.23 -30.77
CA ILE A 249 -36.61 36.42 -29.48
C ILE A 249 -37.97 35.69 -29.44
N GLY A 250 -38.77 35.78 -30.49
CA GLY A 250 -40.06 35.07 -30.60
C GLY A 250 -39.91 33.56 -30.64
N ALA A 251 -38.84 33.05 -31.25
CA ALA A 251 -38.54 31.62 -31.32
C ALA A 251 -37.96 31.06 -30.00
N SER A 252 -37.18 31.87 -29.26
CA SER A 252 -36.52 31.47 -28.01
C SER A 252 -37.39 31.73 -26.76
N SER A 253 -38.37 32.59 -26.83
CA SER A 253 -39.20 32.95 -25.67
C SER A 253 -40.28 31.92 -25.39
N LYS A 254 -40.33 31.44 -24.15
CA LYS A 254 -41.44 30.61 -23.63
C LYS A 254 -42.69 31.40 -23.31
N SER A 255 -42.75 32.68 -23.65
CA SER A 255 -43.90 33.57 -23.44
C SER A 255 -44.77 33.63 -24.66
N SER A 256 -46.05 33.57 -24.45
CA SER A 256 -47.08 33.25 -25.43
C SER A 256 -47.49 34.37 -26.40
N SER A 257 -47.03 35.61 -26.31
CA SER A 257 -47.42 36.67 -27.26
C SER A 257 -46.48 37.88 -27.24
N VAL A 258 -45.95 38.27 -28.38
CA VAL A 258 -45.24 39.53 -28.57
C VAL A 258 -46.02 40.38 -29.57
N PHE A 259 -46.57 41.49 -29.12
CA PHE A 259 -47.30 42.44 -29.98
C PHE A 259 -46.30 43.48 -30.51
N ILE A 260 -46.05 43.50 -31.82
CA ILE A 260 -45.17 44.42 -32.50
C ILE A 260 -46.05 45.31 -33.44
N PRO A 261 -46.02 46.64 -33.29
CA PRO A 261 -46.67 47.52 -34.24
C PRO A 261 -45.94 47.45 -35.60
N HIS A 262 -46.61 46.99 -36.65
CA HIS A 262 -46.03 46.72 -37.97
C HIS A 262 -46.61 47.54 -39.10
N GLY A 263 -47.17 48.71 -38.79
CA GLY A 263 -47.63 49.64 -39.81
C GLY A 263 -46.49 50.30 -40.59
N PRO A 264 -46.68 50.75 -41.86
CA PRO A 264 -45.65 51.38 -42.69
C PRO A 264 -44.95 52.61 -42.07
N GLY A 265 -45.63 53.30 -41.16
CA GLY A 265 -45.09 54.42 -40.38
C GLY A 265 -44.20 53.97 -39.20
N ALA A 266 -44.55 52.88 -38.55
CA ALA A 266 -43.85 52.37 -37.38
C ALA A 266 -42.42 51.92 -37.70
N VAL A 267 -42.17 51.46 -38.92
CA VAL A 267 -40.80 51.06 -39.38
C VAL A 267 -39.88 52.26 -39.50
N LYS A 268 -40.36 53.38 -39.98
CA LYS A 268 -39.63 54.65 -40.06
C LYS A 268 -39.33 55.24 -38.69
N ASP A 269 -40.27 55.16 -37.77
CA ASP A 269 -40.12 55.61 -36.38
C ASP A 269 -39.09 54.76 -35.59
N VAL A 270 -39.07 53.46 -35.79
CA VAL A 270 -38.08 52.55 -35.19
C VAL A 270 -36.68 52.82 -35.72
N ALA A 271 -36.51 53.03 -37.02
CA ALA A 271 -35.22 53.39 -37.61
C ALA A 271 -34.69 54.76 -37.09
N ALA A 272 -35.59 55.75 -36.90
CA ALA A 272 -35.26 57.04 -36.30
C ALA A 272 -34.83 56.89 -34.81
N GLN A 273 -35.57 56.13 -34.01
CA GLN A 273 -35.26 55.88 -32.59
C GLN A 273 -33.94 55.11 -32.39
N ILE A 274 -33.64 54.15 -33.22
CA ILE A 274 -32.36 53.42 -33.18
C ILE A 274 -31.22 54.37 -33.52
N ARG A 275 -31.38 55.24 -34.49
CA ARG A 275 -30.38 56.23 -34.88
C ARG A 275 -30.13 57.26 -33.78
N ASP A 276 -31.16 57.79 -33.17
CA ASP A 276 -31.06 58.75 -32.07
C ASP A 276 -30.40 58.12 -30.85
N GLY A 277 -30.67 56.83 -30.55
CA GLY A 277 -30.03 56.07 -29.51
C GLY A 277 -28.53 55.86 -29.77
N LEU A 278 -28.13 55.55 -31.00
CA LEU A 278 -26.71 55.41 -31.40
C LEU A 278 -25.95 56.74 -31.35
N LEU A 279 -26.60 57.87 -31.74
CA LEU A 279 -26.03 59.21 -31.65
C LEU A 279 -25.84 59.66 -30.20
N GLN A 280 -26.77 59.30 -29.30
CA GLN A 280 -26.63 59.59 -27.87
C GLN A 280 -25.54 58.71 -27.19
N ALA A 281 -25.36 57.46 -27.60
CA ALA A 281 -24.31 56.61 -27.11
C ALA A 281 -22.87 57.05 -27.52
N ASN A 282 -22.72 57.77 -28.63
CA ASN A 282 -21.43 58.29 -29.06
C ASN A 282 -21.09 59.68 -28.45
N LEU A 283 -22.00 60.25 -27.63
CA LEU A 283 -21.78 61.52 -26.92
C LEU A 283 -21.46 61.36 -25.44
N GLN A 284 -21.37 60.14 -24.94
CA GLN A 284 -20.81 59.74 -23.63
C GLN A 284 -19.47 59.02 -23.83
#